data_09cfe62abc93228cab7c56d1d880b448
#
_entry.id   09cfe62abc93228cab7c56d1d880b448
#
_cell.length_a   1.000
_cell.length_b   1.000
_cell.length_c   1.000
_cell.angle_alpha   90.00
_cell.angle_beta   90.00
_cell.angle_gamma   90.00
#
_symmetry.space_group_name_H-M   'P 1'
#
loop_
_entity.id
_entity.type
_entity.pdbx_description
1 polymer ?
#
loop_
_entity_poly.entity_id
_entity_poly.type
_entity_poly.pdbx_seq_one_letter_code
_entity_poly.pdbx_strand_id
1 'polypeptide(L)'
;MVENTKHVVRFLQKHIQKIGQNADLNRNKKIWKKVVLKKKCGSYIRIIDQQNTDQKSIFRKKRQRKGIFIMADKMIENNQVVIMGEIVSPFTFSHQVFGEGFYLVDVMVKRLSESQDRIPVMVSERLVDVSQDYRGEWICISGQFRSYNRHEEKKNRLVLSVFARELSFGEEEDDSVKSNQIYLDGYICKPPVYRKTPLGREIADLLIAVNRPYGKSDYIPCICWGRNARYASAFAVGGHVLIWGRIQSREYMKRLSETEMEKRTAYEVSVSKLEYSEN
;
A
#
# COMPACT_ATOMS: atom_id res chain seq x y z
N MET A 1 -29.28 -7.83 -3.17
CA MET A 1 -28.44 -6.64 -3.54
C MET A 1 -29.14 -5.29 -3.31
N VAL A 2 -30.39 -5.25 -2.95
CA VAL A 2 -31.18 -4.00 -2.73
C VAL A 2 -31.25 -3.59 -1.25
N GLU A 3 -31.03 -4.51 -0.32
CA GLU A 3 -31.13 -4.23 1.12
C GLU A 3 -29.91 -3.48 1.72
N ASN A 4 -28.71 -3.74 1.24
CA ASN A 4 -27.50 -3.04 1.72
C ASN A 4 -27.46 -1.54 1.38
N THR A 5 -28.16 -1.13 0.30
CA THR A 5 -28.22 0.29 -0.06
C THR A 5 -29.08 1.11 0.91
N LYS A 6 -30.09 0.48 1.52
CA LYS A 6 -30.95 1.14 2.50
C LYS A 6 -30.28 1.41 3.85
N HIS A 7 -29.34 0.54 4.24
CA HIS A 7 -28.58 0.73 5.49
C HIS A 7 -27.57 1.88 5.40
N VAL A 8 -26.83 1.95 4.30
CA VAL A 8 -25.87 3.05 4.04
C VAL A 8 -26.60 4.40 3.94
N VAL A 9 -27.76 4.46 3.30
CA VAL A 9 -28.57 5.69 3.21
C VAL A 9 -29.08 6.10 4.58
N ARG A 10 -29.53 5.16 5.43
CA ARG A 10 -29.97 5.47 6.81
C ARG A 10 -28.81 5.92 7.72
N PHE A 11 -27.62 5.36 7.56
CA PHE A 11 -26.43 5.78 8.31
C PHE A 11 -26.01 7.20 7.93
N LEU A 12 -25.97 7.51 6.63
CA LEU A 12 -25.66 8.86 6.13
C LEU A 12 -26.72 9.90 6.56
N GLN A 13 -28.00 9.53 6.57
CA GLN A 13 -29.06 10.41 7.04
C GLN A 13 -28.97 10.72 8.55
N LYS A 14 -28.60 9.73 9.39
CA LYS A 14 -28.37 9.95 10.84
C LYS A 14 -27.15 10.84 11.11
N HIS A 15 -26.08 10.72 10.31
CA HIS A 15 -24.90 11.58 10.47
C HIS A 15 -25.16 13.02 9.99
N ILE A 16 -25.92 13.19 8.89
CA ILE A 16 -26.31 14.50 8.39
C ILE A 16 -27.26 15.21 9.36
N GLN A 17 -28.16 14.48 10.04
CA GLN A 17 -29.00 15.06 11.10
C GLN A 17 -28.20 15.52 12.33
N LYS A 18 -27.13 14.81 12.71
CA LYS A 18 -26.23 15.22 13.81
C LYS A 18 -25.40 16.47 13.50
N ILE A 19 -25.00 16.65 12.25
CA ILE A 19 -24.26 17.85 11.80
C ILE A 19 -25.19 19.05 11.67
N GLY A 20 -26.47 18.83 11.30
CA GLY A 20 -27.48 19.89 11.17
C GLY A 20 -27.99 20.47 12.51
N GLN A 21 -27.75 19.81 13.63
CA GLN A 21 -28.18 20.31 14.96
C GLN A 21 -27.20 21.28 15.61
N ASN A 22 -25.99 21.45 15.08
CA ASN A 22 -24.95 22.36 15.61
C ASN A 22 -24.62 23.55 14.71
N ALA A 23 -25.44 23.84 13.69
CA ALA A 23 -25.25 25.01 12.85
C ALA A 23 -26.54 25.84 12.80
N ASP A 24 -26.42 27.10 13.22
CA ASP A 24 -27.48 28.11 13.20
C ASP A 24 -28.23 28.15 11.88
N LEU A 25 -29.51 27.82 11.92
CA LEU A 25 -30.47 27.79 10.83
C LEU A 25 -30.96 29.20 10.54
N ASN A 26 -30.28 30.01 9.77
CA ASN A 26 -30.95 31.09 9.05
C ASN A 26 -30.15 31.80 7.96
N ARG A 27 -29.44 31.10 7.09
CA ARG A 27 -29.03 31.64 5.75
C ARG A 27 -28.47 30.48 4.91
N ASN A 28 -29.31 29.87 4.07
CA ASN A 28 -28.96 29.27 2.79
C ASN A 28 -29.79 28.04 2.40
N LYS A 29 -31.09 28.31 2.07
CA LYS A 29 -32.00 27.31 1.46
C LYS A 29 -31.79 27.13 -0.07
N LYS A 30 -30.55 27.29 -0.60
CA LYS A 30 -30.35 27.22 -2.07
C LYS A 30 -29.22 26.32 -2.57
N ILE A 31 -28.63 25.40 -1.76
CA ILE A 31 -27.39 24.69 -2.14
C ILE A 31 -27.54 23.16 -2.28
N TRP A 32 -28.73 22.59 -2.30
CA TRP A 32 -28.84 21.13 -2.51
C TRP A 32 -29.48 20.81 -3.86
N LYS A 33 -28.68 20.77 -4.92
CA LYS A 33 -29.07 20.13 -6.19
C LYS A 33 -27.97 19.20 -6.69
N LYS A 34 -28.30 17.89 -6.67
CA LYS A 34 -27.64 16.76 -7.32
C LYS A 34 -26.39 16.21 -6.66
N VAL A 35 -26.57 15.23 -5.79
CA VAL A 35 -25.61 14.15 -5.54
C VAL A 35 -25.75 13.16 -6.70
N VAL A 36 -24.74 13.04 -7.56
CA VAL A 36 -24.67 11.99 -8.57
C VAL A 36 -23.74 10.90 -8.08
N LEU A 37 -24.32 9.78 -7.66
CA LEU A 37 -23.57 8.57 -7.33
C LEU A 37 -23.14 7.87 -8.64
N LYS A 38 -21.88 7.99 -9.02
CA LYS A 38 -21.29 7.18 -10.09
C LYS A 38 -20.46 6.06 -9.46
N LYS A 39 -20.98 4.84 -9.55
CA LYS A 39 -20.28 3.62 -9.15
C LYS A 39 -19.29 3.25 -10.27
N LYS A 40 -18.00 3.40 -10.04
CA LYS A 40 -16.95 2.70 -10.82
C LYS A 40 -16.18 1.80 -9.88
N CYS A 41 -15.91 0.61 -10.37
CA CYS A 41 -15.24 -0.48 -9.67
C CYS A 41 -13.93 -0.01 -9.01
N GLY A 42 -13.79 -0.18 -7.66
CA GLY A 42 -12.63 0.27 -6.89
C GLY A 42 -12.93 1.55 -6.09
N SER A 43 -13.71 1.37 -5.07
CA SER A 43 -14.01 2.21 -3.90
C SER A 43 -13.20 3.50 -3.68
N TYR A 44 -13.78 4.66 -3.99
CA TYR A 44 -13.72 5.90 -3.20
C TYR A 44 -14.93 6.76 -3.54
N ILE A 45 -15.70 7.16 -2.54
CA ILE A 45 -16.76 8.17 -2.67
C ILE A 45 -16.08 9.53 -2.54
N ARG A 46 -15.93 10.27 -3.65
CA ARG A 46 -15.61 11.70 -3.62
C ARG A 46 -16.88 12.50 -3.54
N ILE A 47 -17.06 13.26 -2.48
CA ILE A 47 -18.03 14.35 -2.41
C ILE A 47 -17.40 15.53 -3.14
N ILE A 48 -17.93 15.89 -4.30
CA ILE A 48 -17.51 17.09 -5.03
C ILE A 48 -18.46 18.23 -4.66
N ASP A 49 -17.93 19.18 -3.90
CA ASP A 49 -18.62 20.43 -3.61
C ASP A 49 -18.42 21.40 -4.79
N GLN A 50 -19.49 21.79 -5.49
CA GLN A 50 -19.45 22.79 -6.54
C GLN A 50 -19.82 24.15 -5.92
N GLN A 51 -18.83 24.94 -5.53
CA GLN A 51 -19.00 26.39 -5.33
C GLN A 51 -18.49 27.15 -6.55
N ASN A 52 -19.43 27.75 -7.17
CA ASN A 52 -19.59 28.95 -8.00
C ASN A 52 -18.37 29.75 -8.44
N THR A 53 -18.32 29.89 -9.75
CA THR A 53 -18.00 31.02 -10.63
C THR A 53 -17.70 32.34 -9.93
N ASP A 54 -16.43 32.75 -10.02
CA ASP A 54 -15.93 34.04 -10.46
C ASP A 54 -14.41 34.08 -10.19
N GLN A 55 -13.58 33.72 -11.16
CA GLN A 55 -12.16 34.05 -11.18
C GLN A 55 -11.46 33.55 -12.46
N LYS A 56 -11.68 34.27 -13.57
CA LYS A 56 -10.89 34.06 -14.81
C LYS A 56 -9.40 34.41 -14.70
N SER A 57 -8.95 35.04 -13.63
CA SER A 57 -7.55 35.47 -13.44
C SER A 57 -6.65 34.44 -12.68
N ILE A 58 -7.22 33.49 -11.97
CA ILE A 58 -6.48 32.46 -11.20
C ILE A 58 -6.13 31.26 -12.09
N PHE A 59 -6.77 31.10 -13.24
CA PHE A 59 -6.61 29.92 -14.12
C PHE A 59 -5.25 29.84 -14.82
N ARG A 60 -4.50 30.94 -15.01
CA ARG A 60 -3.18 30.91 -15.66
C ARG A 60 -2.06 30.39 -14.74
N LYS A 61 -2.13 30.65 -13.43
CA LYS A 61 -1.13 30.12 -12.45
C LYS A 61 -1.41 28.66 -12.04
N LYS A 62 -2.67 28.19 -12.12
CA LYS A 62 -3.02 26.79 -11.82
C LYS A 62 -2.62 25.80 -12.94
N ARG A 63 -2.45 26.26 -14.19
CA ARG A 63 -2.10 25.36 -15.32
C ARG A 63 -0.65 24.88 -15.26
N GLN A 64 0.29 25.68 -14.74
CA GLN A 64 1.68 25.26 -14.50
C GLN A 64 1.80 24.31 -13.28
N ARG A 65 1.02 24.56 -12.23
CA ARG A 65 1.01 23.65 -11.05
C ARG A 65 0.32 22.32 -11.33
N LYS A 66 -0.69 22.28 -12.22
CA LYS A 66 -1.35 21.03 -12.64
C LYS A 66 -0.41 20.11 -13.43
N GLY A 67 0.49 20.66 -14.26
CA GLY A 67 1.47 19.84 -15.00
C GLY A 67 2.49 19.15 -14.10
N ILE A 68 2.97 19.88 -13.07
CA ILE A 68 3.92 19.32 -12.09
C ILE A 68 3.23 18.32 -11.16
N PHE A 69 1.98 18.59 -10.77
CA PHE A 69 1.20 17.67 -9.91
C PHE A 69 0.80 16.37 -10.63
N ILE A 70 0.49 16.44 -11.94
CA ILE A 70 0.18 15.26 -12.77
C ILE A 70 1.43 14.40 -12.99
N MET A 71 2.61 15.01 -13.14
CA MET A 71 3.86 14.25 -13.25
C MET A 71 4.27 13.61 -11.90
N ALA A 72 4.08 14.32 -10.78
CA ALA A 72 4.34 13.75 -9.46
C ALA A 72 3.39 12.59 -9.13
N ASP A 73 2.10 12.70 -9.44
CA ASP A 73 1.13 11.61 -9.27
C ASP A 73 1.46 10.40 -10.17
N LYS A 74 1.86 10.61 -11.43
CA LYS A 74 2.28 9.50 -12.31
C LYS A 74 3.53 8.77 -11.82
N MET A 75 4.48 9.49 -11.18
CA MET A 75 5.68 8.86 -10.61
C MET A 75 5.39 8.12 -9.28
N ILE A 76 4.26 8.39 -8.64
CA ILE A 76 3.82 7.74 -7.40
C ILE A 76 2.99 6.48 -7.70
N GLU A 77 2.42 6.37 -8.90
CA GLU A 77 1.54 5.27 -9.29
C GLU A 77 2.28 3.94 -9.52
N ASN A 78 3.60 3.93 -9.67
CA ASN A 78 4.39 2.73 -9.97
C ASN A 78 4.59 1.77 -8.78
N ASN A 79 4.16 2.18 -7.57
CA ASN A 79 4.26 1.38 -6.35
C ASN A 79 3.12 1.76 -5.42
N GLN A 80 2.09 0.94 -5.38
CA GLN A 80 0.90 1.19 -4.58
C GLN A 80 0.61 0.00 -3.69
N VAL A 81 0.42 0.27 -2.40
CA VAL A 81 0.08 -0.73 -1.39
C VAL A 81 -1.16 -0.29 -0.64
N VAL A 82 -2.05 -1.22 -0.41
CA VAL A 82 -3.13 -1.09 0.57
C VAL A 82 -3.08 -2.32 1.47
N ILE A 83 -2.93 -2.10 2.76
CA ILE A 83 -3.02 -3.15 3.78
C ILE A 83 -4.02 -2.75 4.86
N MET A 84 -4.73 -3.74 5.37
CA MET A 84 -5.64 -3.60 6.52
C MET A 84 -5.33 -4.71 7.50
N GLY A 85 -5.23 -4.37 8.77
CA GLY A 85 -4.90 -5.33 9.81
C GLY A 85 -4.81 -4.72 11.19
N GLU A 86 -4.44 -5.55 12.15
CA GLU A 86 -4.28 -5.20 13.56
C GLU A 86 -2.86 -4.75 13.84
N ILE A 87 -2.68 -3.67 14.61
CA ILE A 87 -1.39 -3.24 15.12
C ILE A 87 -0.95 -4.22 16.23
N VAL A 88 0.22 -4.85 16.06
CA VAL A 88 0.73 -5.89 16.98
C VAL A 88 2.05 -5.52 17.67
N SER A 89 2.57 -4.31 17.42
CA SER A 89 3.77 -3.82 18.10
C SER A 89 3.60 -2.34 18.50
N PRO A 90 4.37 -1.85 19.50
CA PRO A 90 4.48 -0.41 19.71
C PRO A 90 5.18 0.27 18.54
N PHE A 91 5.04 1.58 18.42
CA PHE A 91 5.81 2.41 17.52
C PHE A 91 7.27 2.49 18.02
N THR A 92 8.21 2.10 17.16
CA THR A 92 9.66 2.14 17.48
C THR A 92 10.33 3.19 16.59
N PHE A 93 11.02 4.16 17.21
CA PHE A 93 11.75 5.18 16.46
C PHE A 93 12.75 4.55 15.50
N SER A 94 12.75 5.01 14.26
CA SER A 94 13.65 4.53 13.21
C SER A 94 14.71 5.58 12.87
N HIS A 95 14.29 6.75 12.43
CA HIS A 95 15.17 7.84 12.01
C HIS A 95 14.38 9.14 11.90
N GLN A 96 15.11 10.24 11.68
CA GLN A 96 14.54 11.55 11.47
C GLN A 96 15.04 12.14 10.15
N VAL A 97 14.16 12.83 9.41
CA VAL A 97 14.49 13.51 8.15
C VAL A 97 13.89 14.92 8.20
N PHE A 98 14.74 15.95 8.10
CA PHE A 98 14.33 17.36 8.14
C PHE A 98 13.42 17.71 9.35
N GLY A 99 13.71 17.16 10.52
CA GLY A 99 12.94 17.40 11.73
C GLY A 99 11.68 16.56 11.88
N GLU A 100 11.34 15.70 10.92
CA GLU A 100 10.21 14.77 10.96
C GLU A 100 10.66 13.38 11.40
N GLY A 101 10.08 12.86 12.48
CA GLY A 101 10.36 11.54 13.00
C GLY A 101 9.61 10.44 12.22
N PHE A 102 10.31 9.34 11.95
CA PHE A 102 9.76 8.14 11.34
C PHE A 102 9.87 6.94 12.28
N TYR A 103 8.80 6.18 12.38
CA TYR A 103 8.65 5.08 13.32
C TYR A 103 8.26 3.80 12.59
N LEU A 104 8.73 2.68 13.08
CA LEU A 104 8.33 1.34 12.64
C LEU A 104 7.25 0.78 13.55
N VAL A 105 6.24 0.17 12.96
CA VAL A 105 5.18 -0.58 13.62
C VAL A 105 4.89 -1.84 12.81
N ASP A 106 4.54 -2.94 13.46
CA ASP A 106 4.14 -4.16 12.79
C ASP A 106 2.62 -4.28 12.75
N VAL A 107 2.12 -4.59 11.56
CA VAL A 107 0.69 -4.82 11.31
C VAL A 107 0.48 -6.28 10.95
N MET A 108 -0.43 -6.95 11.63
CA MET A 108 -0.85 -8.33 11.37
C MET A 108 -1.99 -8.32 10.37
N VAL A 109 -1.73 -8.86 9.19
CA VAL A 109 -2.69 -8.90 8.07
C VAL A 109 -3.17 -10.32 7.86
N LYS A 110 -4.48 -10.54 7.93
CA LYS A 110 -5.09 -11.86 7.70
C LYS A 110 -5.05 -12.21 6.21
N ARG A 111 -4.75 -13.47 5.89
CA ARG A 111 -4.91 -14.01 4.55
C ARG A 111 -6.33 -14.57 4.39
N LEU A 112 -6.75 -14.81 3.15
CA LEU A 112 -7.99 -15.60 2.88
C LEU A 112 -7.91 -17.02 3.41
N SER A 113 -6.70 -17.57 3.59
CA SER A 113 -6.43 -18.75 4.41
C SER A 113 -6.23 -18.31 5.86
N GLU A 114 -6.39 -19.16 6.84
CA GLU A 114 -6.23 -18.85 8.27
C GLU A 114 -4.82 -18.33 8.68
N SER A 115 -3.89 -18.30 7.72
CA SER A 115 -2.54 -17.77 7.92
C SER A 115 -2.55 -16.24 8.02
N GLN A 116 -1.53 -15.68 8.66
CA GLN A 116 -1.35 -14.25 8.84
C GLN A 116 0.04 -13.81 8.37
N ASP A 117 0.15 -12.56 7.92
CA ASP A 117 1.40 -11.91 7.57
C ASP A 117 1.66 -10.76 8.54
N ARG A 118 2.82 -10.79 9.20
CA ARG A 118 3.31 -9.66 10.00
C ARG A 118 4.09 -8.73 9.09
N ILE A 119 3.56 -7.54 8.82
CA ILE A 119 4.12 -6.60 7.83
C ILE A 119 4.66 -5.38 8.56
N PRO A 120 5.97 -5.04 8.42
CA PRO A 120 6.53 -3.83 8.97
C PRO A 120 6.08 -2.60 8.18
N VAL A 121 5.62 -1.59 8.91
CA VAL A 121 5.15 -0.32 8.37
C VAL A 121 5.99 0.81 8.92
N MET A 122 6.49 1.67 8.04
CA MET A 122 7.14 2.93 8.38
C MET A 122 6.10 4.05 8.36
N VAL A 123 5.93 4.72 9.49
CA VAL A 123 4.93 5.77 9.70
C VAL A 123 5.62 7.06 10.10
N SER A 124 5.20 8.18 9.53
CA SER A 124 5.60 9.52 9.99
C SER A 124 4.79 9.92 11.23
N GLU A 125 5.42 10.58 12.19
CA GLU A 125 4.77 11.17 13.37
C GLU A 125 3.66 12.18 13.03
N ARG A 126 3.60 12.65 11.77
CA ARG A 126 2.53 13.53 11.29
C ARG A 126 1.22 12.81 11.02
N LEU A 127 1.27 11.49 10.84
CA LEU A 127 0.09 10.68 10.50
C LEU A 127 -0.64 10.17 11.75
N VAL A 128 0.09 10.02 12.88
CA VAL A 128 -0.44 9.44 14.11
C VAL A 128 0.38 9.91 15.31
N ASP A 129 -0.25 9.99 16.48
CA ASP A 129 0.43 10.25 17.74
C ASP A 129 1.20 9.00 18.20
N VAL A 130 2.49 8.94 17.87
CA VAL A 130 3.37 7.79 18.13
C VAL A 130 3.66 7.54 19.62
N SER A 131 3.25 8.44 20.51
CA SER A 131 3.40 8.29 21.97
C SER A 131 2.33 7.38 22.59
N GLN A 132 1.25 7.15 21.87
CA GLN A 132 0.14 6.31 22.32
C GLN A 132 0.35 4.85 21.93
N ASP A 133 -0.24 3.94 22.70
CA ASP A 133 -0.24 2.51 22.41
C ASP A 133 -1.52 2.13 21.67
N TYR A 134 -1.35 1.75 20.41
CA TYR A 134 -2.45 1.34 19.51
C TYR A 134 -2.48 -0.18 19.28
N ARG A 135 -1.79 -0.99 20.08
CA ARG A 135 -1.83 -2.45 19.93
C ARG A 135 -3.26 -2.96 20.10
N GLY A 136 -3.70 -3.80 19.20
CA GLY A 136 -5.07 -4.29 19.10
C GLY A 136 -6.00 -3.45 18.23
N GLU A 137 -5.60 -2.22 17.86
CA GLU A 137 -6.40 -1.37 16.98
C GLU A 137 -6.30 -1.81 15.53
N TRP A 138 -7.43 -1.75 14.82
CA TRP A 138 -7.48 -2.00 13.39
C TRP A 138 -7.14 -0.74 12.61
N ILE A 139 -6.30 -0.95 11.59
CA ILE A 139 -5.74 0.13 10.79
C ILE A 139 -5.80 -0.19 9.30
N CYS A 140 -6.18 0.80 8.50
CA CYS A 140 -6.05 0.79 7.05
C CYS A 140 -4.93 1.74 6.64
N ILE A 141 -3.99 1.24 5.84
CA ILE A 141 -2.81 1.96 5.39
C ILE A 141 -2.76 1.93 3.88
N SER A 142 -2.62 3.11 3.25
CA SER A 142 -2.20 3.24 1.87
C SER A 142 -0.78 3.79 1.80
N GLY A 143 0.02 3.29 0.85
CA GLY A 143 1.42 3.67 0.78
C GLY A 143 2.21 2.98 -0.33
N GLN A 144 3.49 2.79 -0.08
CA GLN A 144 4.43 2.19 -1.02
C GLN A 144 5.28 1.11 -0.33
N PHE A 145 5.58 0.02 -1.02
CA PHE A 145 6.49 -1.00 -0.50
C PHE A 145 7.92 -0.61 -0.87
N ARG A 146 8.69 -0.24 0.13
CA ARG A 146 10.03 0.31 -0.05
C ARG A 146 11.11 -0.62 0.44
N SER A 147 12.28 -0.52 -0.19
CA SER A 147 13.48 -1.23 0.19
C SER A 147 14.61 -0.28 0.57
N TYR A 148 15.42 -0.67 1.54
CA TYR A 148 16.69 -0.02 1.83
C TYR A 148 17.72 -1.05 2.29
N ASN A 149 19.00 -0.75 2.06
CA ASN A 149 20.08 -1.58 2.53
C ASN A 149 20.53 -1.09 3.91
N ARG A 150 20.35 -1.94 4.94
CA ARG A 150 20.96 -1.72 6.25
C ARG A 150 22.38 -2.23 6.21
N HIS A 151 23.35 -1.36 6.56
CA HIS A 151 24.73 -1.78 6.75
C HIS A 151 24.83 -2.49 8.11
N GLU A 152 25.10 -3.79 8.09
CA GLU A 152 25.51 -4.57 9.24
C GLU A 152 27.02 -4.82 9.11
N GLU A 153 27.75 -4.98 10.23
CA GLU A 153 29.23 -5.01 10.30
C GLU A 153 29.94 -5.88 9.25
N LYS A 154 29.28 -6.90 8.71
CA LYS A 154 29.85 -7.82 7.72
C LYS A 154 29.08 -7.94 6.41
N LYS A 155 27.86 -7.43 6.30
CA LYS A 155 27.00 -7.58 5.10
C LYS A 155 25.91 -6.51 5.03
N ASN A 156 25.58 -6.10 3.82
CA ASN A 156 24.37 -5.31 3.57
C ASN A 156 23.14 -6.22 3.63
N ARG A 157 22.13 -5.82 4.39
CA ARG A 157 20.84 -6.49 4.48
C ARG A 157 19.78 -5.65 3.81
N LEU A 158 19.08 -6.26 2.85
CA LEU A 158 17.88 -5.66 2.27
C LEU A 158 16.76 -5.70 3.31
N VAL A 159 16.24 -4.53 3.67
CA VAL A 159 15.09 -4.35 4.57
C VAL A 159 13.94 -3.81 3.75
N LEU A 160 12.78 -4.40 3.94
CA LEU A 160 11.55 -4.06 3.26
C LEU A 160 10.51 -3.62 4.27
N SER A 161 9.78 -2.55 3.97
CA SER A 161 8.65 -2.07 4.77
C SER A 161 7.63 -1.34 3.89
N VAL A 162 6.39 -1.28 4.34
CA VAL A 162 5.39 -0.39 3.76
C VAL A 162 5.64 1.02 4.30
N PHE A 163 5.90 1.97 3.44
CA PHE A 163 5.99 3.38 3.78
C PHE A 163 4.59 3.99 3.69
N ALA A 164 3.97 4.25 4.83
CA ALA A 164 2.63 4.81 4.92
C ALA A 164 2.58 6.23 4.35
N ARG A 165 1.60 6.50 3.51
CA ARG A 165 1.24 7.84 3.01
C ARG A 165 -0.04 8.34 3.64
N GLU A 166 -0.98 7.43 3.82
CA GLU A 166 -2.24 7.67 4.49
C GLU A 166 -2.49 6.53 5.47
N LEU A 167 -3.12 6.87 6.58
CA LEU A 167 -3.43 5.97 7.65
C LEU A 167 -4.78 6.36 8.24
N SER A 168 -5.63 5.38 8.47
CA SER A 168 -6.90 5.55 9.15
C SER A 168 -7.16 4.38 10.08
N PHE A 169 -7.71 4.66 11.26
CA PHE A 169 -8.23 3.64 12.16
C PHE A 169 -9.66 3.27 11.76
N GLY A 170 -10.02 2.01 11.94
CA GLY A 170 -11.33 1.48 11.58
C GLY A 170 -11.67 0.26 12.42
N GLU A 171 -12.83 -0.30 12.16
CA GLU A 171 -13.25 -1.59 12.70
C GLU A 171 -12.80 -2.70 11.76
N GLU A 172 -12.69 -3.94 12.26
CA GLU A 172 -12.47 -5.12 11.46
C GLU A 172 -13.58 -5.20 10.38
N GLU A 173 -13.23 -4.89 9.13
CA GLU A 173 -14.20 -4.97 8.04
C GLU A 173 -14.38 -6.41 7.57
N ASP A 174 -15.64 -6.68 7.22
CA ASP A 174 -16.15 -7.92 6.65
C ASP A 174 -15.29 -8.41 5.47
N ASP A 175 -15.19 -9.72 5.26
CA ASP A 175 -14.39 -10.50 4.27
C ASP A 175 -14.41 -10.00 2.81
N SER A 176 -15.17 -8.98 2.50
CA SER A 176 -15.33 -8.42 1.15
C SER A 176 -14.21 -7.48 0.70
N VAL A 177 -13.39 -6.98 1.61
CA VAL A 177 -12.27 -6.08 1.29
C VAL A 177 -10.97 -6.86 1.27
N LYS A 178 -10.26 -6.81 0.15
CA LYS A 178 -8.93 -7.41 0.04
C LYS A 178 -7.96 -6.66 0.95
N SER A 179 -7.68 -7.22 2.11
CA SER A 179 -6.87 -6.63 3.18
C SER A 179 -5.38 -6.48 2.87
N ASN A 180 -4.92 -6.94 1.70
CA ASN A 180 -3.51 -6.89 1.32
C ASN A 180 -3.38 -6.87 -0.20
N GLN A 181 -3.14 -5.71 -0.75
CA GLN A 181 -2.99 -5.49 -2.18
C GLN A 181 -1.74 -4.68 -2.47
N ILE A 182 -1.01 -5.11 -3.49
CA ILE A 182 0.13 -4.36 -4.02
C ILE A 182 0.08 -4.33 -5.54
N TYR A 183 0.39 -3.16 -6.09
CA TYR A 183 0.68 -2.95 -7.50
C TYR A 183 2.09 -2.40 -7.64
N LEU A 184 2.86 -3.00 -8.55
CA LEU A 184 4.21 -2.57 -8.90
C LEU A 184 4.33 -2.44 -10.41
N ASP A 185 4.96 -1.35 -10.83
CA ASP A 185 5.38 -1.07 -12.20
C ASP A 185 6.90 -0.87 -12.17
N GLY A 186 7.64 -1.79 -12.78
CA GLY A 186 9.10 -1.82 -12.66
C GLY A 186 9.78 -2.69 -13.69
N TYR A 187 11.03 -3.04 -13.43
CA TYR A 187 11.91 -3.73 -14.38
C TYR A 187 12.56 -4.94 -13.74
N ILE A 188 12.73 -6.00 -14.52
CA ILE A 188 13.46 -7.20 -14.10
C ILE A 188 14.93 -6.84 -13.86
N CYS A 189 15.37 -7.02 -12.61
CA CYS A 189 16.71 -6.61 -12.15
C CYS A 189 17.77 -7.73 -12.27
N LYS A 190 17.32 -8.98 -12.19
CA LYS A 190 18.17 -10.18 -12.29
C LYS A 190 17.45 -11.27 -13.09
N PRO A 191 18.18 -12.22 -13.69
CA PRO A 191 17.55 -13.37 -14.34
C PRO A 191 16.59 -14.05 -13.35
N PRO A 192 15.36 -14.38 -13.75
CA PRO A 192 14.41 -15.12 -12.93
C PRO A 192 14.99 -16.49 -12.53
N VAL A 193 14.73 -16.90 -11.28
CA VAL A 193 15.16 -18.21 -10.78
C VAL A 193 13.96 -19.13 -10.71
N TYR A 194 13.81 -19.97 -11.73
CA TYR A 194 12.77 -20.99 -11.76
C TYR A 194 13.21 -22.25 -11.01
N ARG A 195 12.32 -22.81 -10.19
CA ARG A 195 12.57 -24.06 -9.45
C ARG A 195 11.25 -24.78 -9.12
N LYS A 196 11.36 -26.07 -8.82
CA LYS A 196 10.26 -26.85 -8.24
C LYS A 196 10.49 -27.03 -6.76
N THR A 197 9.44 -26.86 -5.95
CA THR A 197 9.49 -27.19 -4.53
C THR A 197 9.52 -28.71 -4.33
N PRO A 198 9.91 -29.22 -3.14
CA PRO A 198 9.86 -30.65 -2.83
C PRO A 198 8.45 -31.25 -3.02
N LEU A 199 7.39 -30.43 -2.90
CA LEU A 199 6.00 -30.83 -3.14
C LEU A 199 5.58 -30.71 -4.62
N GLY A 200 6.52 -30.51 -5.55
CA GLY A 200 6.27 -30.42 -6.99
C GLY A 200 5.67 -29.11 -7.47
N ARG A 201 5.48 -28.09 -6.60
CA ARG A 201 4.96 -26.78 -7.01
C ARG A 201 6.04 -26.01 -7.76
N GLU A 202 5.67 -25.46 -8.91
CA GLU A 202 6.54 -24.60 -9.71
C GLU A 202 6.55 -23.18 -9.14
N ILE A 203 7.73 -22.62 -8.97
CA ILE A 203 7.92 -21.24 -8.52
C ILE A 203 9.01 -20.55 -9.33
N ALA A 204 8.88 -19.22 -9.47
CA ALA A 204 9.94 -18.38 -10.01
C ALA A 204 10.16 -17.18 -9.08
N ASP A 205 11.39 -17.01 -8.65
CA ASP A 205 11.82 -15.87 -7.83
C ASP A 205 12.29 -14.75 -8.77
N LEU A 206 11.71 -13.57 -8.63
CA LEU A 206 12.04 -12.37 -9.37
C LEU A 206 12.60 -11.30 -8.44
N LEU A 207 13.45 -10.43 -8.96
CA LEU A 207 13.83 -9.19 -8.29
C LEU A 207 13.46 -8.02 -9.20
N ILE A 208 12.55 -7.16 -8.73
CA ILE A 208 12.00 -6.05 -9.49
C ILE A 208 12.63 -4.74 -9.01
N ALA A 209 13.15 -3.93 -9.92
CA ALA A 209 13.57 -2.57 -9.66
C ALA A 209 12.41 -1.62 -9.97
N VAL A 210 11.89 -0.96 -8.94
CA VAL A 210 10.83 0.05 -9.05
C VAL A 210 11.44 1.43 -8.86
N ASN A 211 11.35 2.27 -9.87
CA ASN A 211 11.98 3.58 -9.88
C ASN A 211 11.32 4.54 -8.88
N ARG A 212 12.14 5.29 -8.17
CA ARG A 212 11.76 6.41 -7.32
C ARG A 212 12.23 7.74 -7.91
N PRO A 213 11.64 8.87 -7.48
CA PRO A 213 12.22 10.18 -7.77
C PRO A 213 13.70 10.26 -7.37
N TYR A 214 14.43 11.15 -8.03
CA TYR A 214 15.86 11.44 -7.76
C TYR A 214 16.80 10.26 -8.02
N GLY A 215 16.50 9.41 -9.04
CA GLY A 215 17.39 8.34 -9.51
C GLY A 215 17.60 7.19 -8.50
N LYS A 216 16.72 7.04 -7.52
CA LYS A 216 16.73 5.90 -6.61
C LYS A 216 15.77 4.81 -7.10
N SER A 217 15.97 3.57 -6.65
CA SER A 217 15.06 2.47 -6.94
C SER A 217 14.85 1.61 -5.70
N ASP A 218 13.65 1.05 -5.60
CA ASP A 218 13.33 -0.01 -4.66
C ASP A 218 13.56 -1.36 -5.33
N TYR A 219 14.25 -2.27 -4.65
CA TYR A 219 14.49 -3.63 -5.11
C TYR A 219 13.56 -4.57 -4.35
N ILE A 220 12.52 -5.06 -5.04
CA ILE A 220 11.43 -5.79 -4.42
C ILE A 220 11.47 -7.25 -4.88
N PRO A 221 11.71 -8.21 -3.95
CA PRO A 221 11.57 -9.64 -4.25
C PRO A 221 10.11 -9.98 -4.53
N CYS A 222 9.88 -10.75 -5.59
CA CYS A 222 8.58 -11.24 -5.97
C CYS A 222 8.64 -12.74 -6.21
N ILE A 223 7.58 -13.47 -5.85
CA ILE A 223 7.44 -14.90 -6.09
C ILE A 223 6.23 -15.19 -6.96
N CYS A 224 6.46 -15.87 -8.08
CA CYS A 224 5.43 -16.37 -8.97
C CYS A 224 5.18 -17.84 -8.74
N TRP A 225 3.93 -18.30 -8.93
CA TRP A 225 3.50 -19.67 -8.71
C TRP A 225 2.91 -20.30 -9.97
N GLY A 226 3.18 -21.58 -10.19
CA GLY A 226 2.57 -22.40 -11.24
C GLY A 226 2.71 -21.79 -12.63
N ARG A 227 1.60 -21.49 -13.29
CA ARG A 227 1.59 -20.93 -14.65
C ARG A 227 2.34 -19.59 -14.73
N ASN A 228 2.18 -18.71 -13.74
CA ASN A 228 2.92 -17.44 -13.68
C ASN A 228 4.42 -17.69 -13.52
N ALA A 229 4.84 -18.72 -12.79
CA ALA A 229 6.25 -19.07 -12.65
C ALA A 229 6.88 -19.52 -13.97
N ARG A 230 6.19 -20.39 -14.72
CA ARG A 230 6.63 -20.81 -16.04
C ARG A 230 6.73 -19.63 -17.03
N TYR A 231 5.75 -18.75 -17.01
CA TYR A 231 5.76 -17.55 -17.86
C TYR A 231 6.92 -16.62 -17.48
N ALA A 232 7.07 -16.32 -16.20
CA ALA A 232 8.10 -15.42 -15.71
C ALA A 232 9.54 -15.96 -15.88
N SER A 233 9.72 -17.27 -16.01
CA SER A 233 11.05 -17.90 -16.19
C SER A 233 11.75 -17.47 -17.48
N ALA A 234 11.00 -16.99 -18.48
CA ALA A 234 11.52 -16.54 -19.77
C ALA A 234 11.81 -15.03 -19.83
N PHE A 235 11.57 -14.29 -18.73
CA PHE A 235 11.75 -12.84 -18.76
C PHE A 235 13.23 -12.45 -18.82
N ALA A 236 13.54 -11.47 -19.67
CA ALA A 236 14.88 -10.91 -19.78
C ALA A 236 15.13 -9.84 -18.72
N VAL A 237 16.39 -9.68 -18.32
CA VAL A 237 16.84 -8.56 -17.48
C VAL A 237 16.64 -7.25 -18.23
N GLY A 238 16.10 -6.24 -17.56
CA GLY A 238 15.72 -4.95 -18.15
C GLY A 238 14.32 -4.93 -18.74
N GLY A 239 13.65 -6.08 -18.90
CA GLY A 239 12.26 -6.13 -19.35
C GLY A 239 11.31 -5.46 -18.37
N HIS A 240 10.32 -4.75 -18.90
CA HIS A 240 9.32 -4.02 -18.12
C HIS A 240 8.22 -4.97 -17.66
N VAL A 241 7.80 -4.84 -16.37
CA VAL A 241 6.79 -5.71 -15.80
C VAL A 241 5.82 -4.95 -14.90
N LEU A 242 4.53 -5.26 -15.06
CA LEU A 242 3.46 -4.83 -14.16
C LEU A 242 3.06 -6.03 -13.29
N ILE A 243 3.00 -5.82 -11.98
CA ILE A 243 2.73 -6.88 -11.01
C ILE A 243 1.56 -6.47 -10.12
N TRP A 244 0.61 -7.38 -9.95
CA TRP A 244 -0.44 -7.34 -8.93
C TRP A 244 -0.28 -8.52 -8.01
N GLY A 245 -0.40 -8.29 -6.72
CA GLY A 245 -0.22 -9.34 -5.73
C GLY A 245 -0.55 -8.89 -4.32
N ARG A 246 0.08 -9.58 -3.37
CA ARG A 246 0.02 -9.26 -1.95
C ARG A 246 1.41 -9.37 -1.33
N ILE A 247 1.67 -8.60 -0.29
CA ILE A 247 2.88 -8.73 0.52
C ILE A 247 2.72 -9.97 1.40
N GLN A 248 3.74 -10.80 1.45
CA GLN A 248 3.79 -11.93 2.39
C GLN A 248 5.08 -11.94 3.20
N SER A 249 4.97 -12.44 4.41
CA SER A 249 6.09 -12.71 5.30
C SER A 249 6.37 -14.21 5.33
N ARG A 250 7.63 -14.58 5.38
CA ARG A 250 8.09 -15.97 5.52
C ARG A 250 9.22 -16.05 6.51
N GLU A 251 9.03 -16.82 7.57
CA GLU A 251 10.09 -17.12 8.51
C GLU A 251 11.02 -18.20 7.95
N TYR A 252 12.31 -18.05 8.19
CA TYR A 252 13.32 -19.05 7.84
C TYR A 252 14.47 -19.04 8.85
N MET A 253 15.11 -20.19 9.00
CA MET A 253 16.31 -20.32 9.82
C MET A 253 17.55 -20.04 8.96
N LYS A 254 18.32 -19.02 9.34
CA LYS A 254 19.60 -18.71 8.70
C LYS A 254 20.73 -19.29 9.54
N ARG A 255 21.56 -20.12 8.91
CA ARG A 255 22.77 -20.63 9.53
C ARG A 255 23.83 -19.52 9.58
N LEU A 256 24.26 -19.13 10.76
CA LEU A 256 25.32 -18.14 10.98
C LEU A 256 26.71 -18.81 11.12
N SER A 257 26.75 -19.95 11.81
CA SER A 257 27.90 -20.79 11.99
C SER A 257 27.51 -22.27 12.00
N GLU A 258 28.44 -23.18 12.32
CA GLU A 258 28.13 -24.63 12.42
C GLU A 258 27.13 -24.93 13.55
N THR A 259 27.14 -24.11 14.60
CA THR A 259 26.35 -24.33 15.81
C THR A 259 25.23 -23.29 16.00
N GLU A 260 25.24 -22.20 15.24
CA GLU A 260 24.32 -21.07 15.44
C GLU A 260 23.35 -20.90 14.30
N MET A 261 22.06 -20.92 14.64
CA MET A 261 20.94 -20.68 13.73
C MET A 261 20.15 -19.46 14.20
N GLU A 262 19.89 -18.55 13.28
CA GLU A 262 19.10 -17.33 13.54
C GLU A 262 17.76 -17.42 12.80
N LYS A 263 16.65 -17.21 13.52
CA LYS A 263 15.32 -17.07 12.93
C LYS A 263 15.20 -15.70 12.28
N ARG A 264 14.90 -15.66 11.00
CA ARG A 264 14.71 -14.42 10.21
C ARG A 264 13.40 -14.43 9.47
N THR A 265 12.87 -13.24 9.21
CA THR A 265 11.70 -13.04 8.36
C THR A 265 12.14 -12.44 7.03
N ALA A 266 11.72 -13.05 5.94
CA ALA A 266 11.79 -12.50 4.59
C ALA A 266 10.43 -11.94 4.19
N TYR A 267 10.44 -10.81 3.50
CA TYR A 267 9.26 -10.20 2.91
C TYR A 267 9.39 -10.25 1.41
N GLU A 268 8.30 -10.59 0.74
CA GLU A 268 8.24 -10.71 -0.71
C GLU A 268 6.83 -10.43 -1.22
N VAL A 269 6.67 -10.17 -2.50
CA VAL A 269 5.37 -10.03 -3.14
C VAL A 269 4.96 -11.36 -3.76
N SER A 270 3.89 -11.96 -3.27
CA SER A 270 3.24 -13.12 -3.90
C SER A 270 2.39 -12.64 -5.07
N VAL A 271 2.83 -12.96 -6.28
CA VAL A 271 2.25 -12.46 -7.53
C VAL A 271 0.97 -13.21 -7.86
N SER A 272 -0.14 -12.49 -8.01
CA SER A 272 -1.43 -13.02 -8.49
C SER A 272 -1.60 -12.84 -10.00
N LYS A 273 -1.16 -11.68 -10.54
CA LYS A 273 -1.19 -11.35 -11.96
C LYS A 273 0.10 -10.62 -12.33
N LEU A 274 0.60 -10.84 -13.54
CA LEU A 274 1.70 -10.08 -14.11
C LEU A 274 1.49 -9.86 -15.60
N GLU A 275 2.02 -8.74 -16.10
CA GLU A 275 2.11 -8.40 -17.51
C GLU A 275 3.56 -8.03 -17.82
N TYR A 276 4.09 -8.47 -18.94
CA TYR A 276 5.49 -8.29 -19.32
C TYR A 276 5.59 -7.74 -20.72
N SER A 277 6.52 -6.81 -20.94
CA SER A 277 6.92 -6.32 -22.25
C SER A 277 8.44 -6.23 -22.35
N GLU A 278 8.97 -6.68 -23.47
CA GLU A 278 10.35 -6.40 -23.83
C GLU A 278 10.47 -4.94 -24.27
N ASN A 279 11.55 -4.27 -23.84
CA ASN A 279 11.86 -2.90 -24.27
C ASN A 279 12.46 -2.89 -25.66
#